data_c2475202e69cca7d67d34daf2eed8370
#
_entry.id   c2475202e69cca7d67d34daf2eed8370
#
_cell.length_a   1.000
_cell.length_b   1.000
_cell.length_c   1.000
_cell.angle_alpha   90.00
_cell.angle_beta   90.00
_cell.angle_gamma   90.00
#
_symmetry.space_group_name_H-M   'P 1'
#
loop_
_entity.id
_entity.type
_entity.pdbx_description
1 polymer ?
#
loop_
_entity_poly.entity_id
_entity_poly.type
_entity_poly.pdbx_seq_one_letter_code
_entity_poly.pdbx_strand_id
1 'polypeptide(L)'
;LGQEDLDDADMVAIRRAGLKIGISTHDEDELDRALAEHPDYVALGPVYPTILKKMKWVEQGLDRVQQWKNHIGDLPLVGIGGMTIDRAAGVYAAGADIVSVVTDITLNEHPENGLTGWIKATR
;
A
#
# COMPACT_ATOMS: atom_id res chain seq x y z
N LEU A 1 -7.86 -0.26 -6.41
CA LEU A 1 -9.24 -0.25 -5.95
C LEU A 1 -9.29 -0.37 -4.43
N GLY A 2 -10.23 0.35 -3.79
CA GLY A 2 -10.61 0.13 -2.42
C GLY A 2 -11.64 -1.00 -2.30
N GLN A 3 -11.91 -1.44 -1.06
CA GLN A 3 -12.88 -2.50 -0.81
C GLN A 3 -14.31 -2.12 -1.28
N GLU A 4 -14.66 -0.85 -1.15
CA GLU A 4 -15.96 -0.33 -1.57
C GLU A 4 -16.14 -0.44 -3.10
N ASP A 5 -15.05 -0.30 -3.84
CA ASP A 5 -15.09 -0.34 -5.30
C ASP A 5 -15.28 -1.75 -5.86
N LEU A 6 -14.96 -2.79 -5.09
CA LEU A 6 -15.00 -4.18 -5.57
C LEU A 6 -16.42 -4.65 -5.91
N ASP A 7 -17.43 -4.10 -5.26
CA ASP A 7 -18.82 -4.47 -5.51
C ASP A 7 -19.32 -3.95 -6.88
N ASP A 8 -18.79 -2.80 -7.32
CA ASP A 8 -19.25 -2.10 -8.52
C ASP A 8 -18.29 -2.24 -9.71
N ALA A 9 -17.02 -2.62 -9.46
CA ALA A 9 -16.02 -2.70 -10.52
C ALA A 9 -16.25 -3.91 -11.43
N ASP A 10 -16.22 -3.66 -12.75
CA ASP A 10 -16.23 -4.73 -13.74
C ASP A 10 -14.80 -5.27 -13.92
N MET A 11 -14.44 -6.25 -13.10
CA MET A 11 -13.10 -6.84 -13.07
C MET A 11 -12.75 -7.49 -14.42
N VAL A 12 -13.72 -8.06 -15.11
CA VAL A 12 -13.52 -8.69 -16.43
C VAL A 12 -13.15 -7.62 -17.46
N ALA A 13 -13.88 -6.51 -17.48
CA ALA A 13 -13.61 -5.42 -18.43
C ALA A 13 -12.24 -4.77 -18.16
N ILE A 14 -11.88 -4.58 -16.89
CA ILE A 14 -10.59 -4.02 -16.50
C ILE A 14 -9.45 -4.92 -17.01
N ARG A 15 -9.55 -6.22 -16.83
CA ARG A 15 -8.54 -7.19 -17.28
C ARG A 15 -8.47 -7.27 -18.80
N ARG A 16 -9.59 -7.23 -19.48
CA ARG A 16 -9.64 -7.20 -20.95
C ARG A 16 -8.98 -5.97 -21.53
N ALA A 17 -9.06 -4.84 -20.82
CA ALA A 17 -8.39 -3.60 -21.20
C ALA A 17 -6.85 -3.66 -20.99
N GLY A 18 -6.31 -4.72 -20.42
CA GLY A 18 -4.89 -4.88 -20.16
C GLY A 18 -4.39 -4.11 -18.93
N LEU A 19 -5.28 -3.63 -18.08
CA LEU A 19 -4.91 -2.90 -16.87
C LEU A 19 -4.52 -3.85 -15.75
N LYS A 20 -3.52 -3.44 -14.97
CA LYS A 20 -3.16 -4.10 -13.72
C LYS A 20 -4.12 -3.70 -12.62
N ILE A 21 -4.39 -4.62 -11.71
CA ILE A 21 -5.33 -4.40 -10.61
C ILE A 21 -4.58 -4.49 -9.28
N GLY A 22 -4.64 -3.40 -8.52
CA GLY A 22 -4.19 -3.38 -7.14
C GLY A 22 -5.37 -3.16 -6.20
N ILE A 23 -5.38 -3.84 -5.05
CA ILE A 23 -6.46 -3.76 -4.08
C ILE A 23 -5.92 -3.40 -2.70
N SER A 24 -6.51 -2.38 -2.10
CA SER A 24 -6.17 -1.95 -0.74
C SER A 24 -6.83 -2.83 0.30
N THR A 25 -6.09 -3.18 1.34
CA THR A 25 -6.54 -4.03 2.44
C THR A 25 -6.18 -3.43 3.79
N HIS A 26 -7.00 -3.71 4.81
CA HIS A 26 -6.84 -3.18 6.16
C HIS A 26 -6.95 -4.28 7.23
N ASP A 27 -7.59 -5.38 6.93
CA ASP A 27 -7.72 -6.54 7.81
C ASP A 27 -7.68 -7.85 7.02
N GLU A 28 -7.71 -8.96 7.73
CA GLU A 28 -7.55 -10.29 7.13
C GLU A 28 -8.73 -10.67 6.22
N ASP A 29 -9.95 -10.28 6.59
CA ASP A 29 -11.14 -10.56 5.76
C ASP A 29 -11.06 -9.81 4.44
N GLU A 30 -10.63 -8.56 4.49
CA GLU A 30 -10.38 -7.77 3.27
C GLU A 30 -9.26 -8.37 2.41
N LEU A 31 -8.21 -8.90 3.06
CA LEU A 31 -7.13 -9.56 2.34
C LEU A 31 -7.63 -10.81 1.61
N ASP A 32 -8.41 -11.65 2.27
CA ASP A 32 -8.99 -12.84 1.67
C ASP A 32 -9.91 -12.49 0.50
N ARG A 33 -10.73 -11.47 0.67
CA ARG A 33 -11.58 -10.96 -0.41
C ARG A 33 -10.77 -10.44 -1.60
N ALA A 34 -9.70 -9.71 -1.32
CA ALA A 34 -8.82 -9.18 -2.37
C ALA A 34 -8.13 -10.32 -3.14
N LEU A 35 -7.62 -11.32 -2.45
CA LEU A 35 -6.94 -12.47 -3.08
C LEU A 35 -7.89 -13.29 -3.95
N ALA A 36 -9.17 -13.36 -3.60
CA ALA A 36 -10.18 -14.04 -4.41
C ALA A 36 -10.37 -13.38 -5.79
N GLU A 37 -10.04 -12.11 -5.93
CA GLU A 37 -10.10 -11.37 -7.19
C GLU A 37 -8.84 -11.51 -8.06
N HIS A 38 -7.84 -12.24 -7.61
CA HIS A 38 -6.57 -12.45 -8.31
C HIS A 38 -5.89 -11.12 -8.71
N PRO A 39 -5.59 -10.22 -7.77
CA PRO A 39 -4.98 -8.92 -8.07
C PRO A 39 -3.54 -9.06 -8.54
N ASP A 40 -3.03 -8.02 -9.19
CA ASP A 40 -1.62 -7.94 -9.56
C ASP A 40 -0.75 -7.48 -8.40
N TYR A 41 -1.32 -6.79 -7.43
CA TYR A 41 -0.68 -6.47 -6.14
C TYR A 41 -1.76 -6.17 -5.09
N VAL A 42 -1.36 -6.23 -3.82
CA VAL A 42 -2.18 -5.77 -2.70
C VAL A 42 -1.44 -4.68 -1.92
N ALA A 43 -2.20 -3.76 -1.34
CA ALA A 43 -1.67 -2.73 -0.47
C ALA A 43 -2.19 -2.92 0.95
N LEU A 44 -1.32 -2.71 1.92
CA LEU A 44 -1.65 -2.70 3.34
C LEU A 44 -1.46 -1.30 3.90
N GLY A 45 -2.46 -0.78 4.58
CA GLY A 45 -2.38 0.52 5.24
C GLY A 45 -3.48 0.76 6.27
N PRO A 46 -3.32 1.84 7.04
CA PRO A 46 -2.11 2.64 7.16
C PRO A 46 -1.04 1.92 8.01
N VAL A 47 0.20 1.82 7.53
CA VAL A 47 1.29 1.17 8.28
C VAL A 47 1.68 2.00 9.49
N TYR A 48 1.78 3.31 9.32
CA TYR A 48 2.02 4.29 10.37
C TYR A 48 0.85 5.27 10.46
N PRO A 49 0.72 6.05 11.56
CA PRO A 49 -0.33 7.06 11.66
C PRO A 49 -0.30 8.04 10.50
N THR A 50 -1.47 8.40 9.97
CA THR A 50 -1.60 9.33 8.85
C THR A 50 -2.57 10.46 9.17
N ILE A 51 -2.30 11.64 8.61
CA ILE A 51 -3.15 12.83 8.73
C ILE A 51 -3.95 13.12 7.45
N LEU A 52 -3.69 12.37 6.37
CA LEU A 52 -4.26 12.67 5.05
C LEU A 52 -5.78 12.52 5.02
N LYS A 53 -6.30 11.53 5.68
CA LYS A 53 -7.74 11.39 5.91
C LYS A 53 -7.99 10.75 7.27
N LYS A 54 -9.18 11.00 7.82
CA LYS A 54 -9.60 10.36 9.05
C LYS A 54 -9.85 8.87 8.77
N MET A 55 -8.88 8.05 9.15
CA MET A 55 -8.96 6.61 8.93
C MET A 55 -9.84 5.94 9.98
N LYS A 56 -10.67 5.03 9.53
CA LYS A 56 -11.42 4.11 10.37
C LYS A 56 -10.49 3.13 11.10
N TRP A 57 -9.35 2.85 10.51
CA TRP A 57 -8.40 1.82 10.93
C TRP A 57 -7.25 2.45 11.73
N VAL A 58 -6.83 1.75 12.78
CA VAL A 58 -5.58 2.08 13.47
C VAL A 58 -4.39 1.68 12.62
N GLU A 59 -3.21 2.25 12.92
CA GLU A 59 -1.98 1.89 12.21
C GLU A 59 -1.66 0.40 12.35
N GLN A 60 -1.24 -0.20 11.24
CA GLN A 60 -0.99 -1.64 11.13
C GLN A 60 0.35 -2.08 11.74
N GLY A 61 1.41 -1.26 11.60
CA GLY A 61 2.74 -1.58 12.07
C GLY A 61 3.50 -2.60 11.21
N LEU A 62 4.77 -2.79 11.54
CA LEU A 62 5.66 -3.65 10.76
C LEU A 62 5.34 -5.15 10.89
N ASP A 63 4.80 -5.58 12.03
CA ASP A 63 4.41 -6.98 12.22
C ASP A 63 3.30 -7.39 11.25
N ARG A 64 2.35 -6.49 10.99
CA ARG A 64 1.28 -6.74 10.01
C ARG A 64 1.82 -6.77 8.59
N VAL A 65 2.79 -5.93 8.25
CA VAL A 65 3.48 -5.99 6.96
C VAL A 65 4.07 -7.39 6.75
N GLN A 66 4.78 -7.91 7.75
CA GLN A 66 5.35 -9.24 7.69
C GLN A 66 4.28 -10.34 7.57
N GLN A 67 3.20 -10.24 8.34
CA GLN A 67 2.08 -11.19 8.25
C GLN A 67 1.45 -11.20 6.87
N TRP A 68 1.21 -10.02 6.28
CA TRP A 68 0.69 -9.91 4.92
C TRP A 68 1.61 -10.55 3.91
N LYS A 69 2.90 -10.27 3.98
CA LYS A 69 3.87 -10.85 3.05
C LYS A 69 3.95 -12.37 3.16
N ASN A 70 3.94 -12.90 4.37
CA ASN A 70 3.93 -14.34 4.59
C ASN A 70 2.66 -15.00 4.01
N HIS A 71 1.53 -14.31 4.09
CA HIS A 71 0.25 -14.82 3.60
C HIS A 71 0.15 -14.80 2.07
N ILE A 72 0.64 -13.75 1.42
CA ILE A 72 0.49 -13.55 -0.03
C ILE A 72 1.63 -14.14 -0.85
N GLY A 73 2.76 -14.48 -0.24
CA GLY A 73 3.90 -15.10 -0.94
C GLY A 73 4.54 -14.16 -1.95
N ASP A 74 4.58 -14.58 -3.22
CA ASP A 74 5.25 -13.83 -4.29
C ASP A 74 4.47 -12.63 -4.82
N LEU A 75 3.20 -12.50 -4.47
CA LEU A 75 2.39 -11.36 -4.88
C LEU A 75 3.00 -10.06 -4.31
N PRO A 76 3.20 -9.01 -5.14
CA PRO A 76 3.75 -7.75 -4.64
C PRO A 76 2.91 -7.12 -3.53
N LEU A 77 3.57 -6.68 -2.47
CA LEU A 77 2.98 -5.99 -1.33
C LEU A 77 3.40 -4.52 -1.33
N VAL A 78 2.41 -3.63 -1.32
CA VAL A 78 2.61 -2.19 -1.17
C VAL A 78 2.30 -1.79 0.27
N GLY A 79 3.27 -1.19 0.96
CA GLY A 79 3.03 -0.54 2.25
C GLY A 79 2.72 0.93 2.04
N ILE A 80 1.61 1.40 2.61
CA ILE A 80 1.15 2.79 2.49
C ILE A 80 0.67 3.33 3.83
N GLY A 81 0.75 4.63 4.00
CA GLY A 81 0.24 5.36 5.16
C GLY A 81 1.33 5.78 6.13
N GLY A 82 1.46 7.09 6.33
CA GLY A 82 2.40 7.69 7.25
C GLY A 82 3.86 7.42 6.91
N MET A 83 4.18 7.20 5.65
CA MET A 83 5.55 6.89 5.21
C MET A 83 6.44 8.12 5.25
N THR A 84 7.64 7.93 5.79
CA THR A 84 8.77 8.86 5.70
C THR A 84 9.99 8.10 5.21
N ILE A 85 11.00 8.82 4.73
CA ILE A 85 12.25 8.20 4.26
C ILE A 85 12.85 7.30 5.34
N ASP A 86 12.87 7.77 6.59
CA ASP A 86 13.43 7.02 7.72
C ASP A 86 12.66 5.71 8.00
N ARG A 87 11.36 5.69 7.72
CA ARG A 87 10.51 4.51 7.94
C ARG A 87 10.60 3.49 6.81
N ALA A 88 10.92 3.94 5.61
CA ALA A 88 10.91 3.10 4.40
C ALA A 88 11.77 1.85 4.54
N ALA A 89 12.99 1.97 5.06
CA ALA A 89 13.91 0.85 5.22
C ALA A 89 13.30 -0.27 6.09
N GLY A 90 12.64 0.09 7.20
CA GLY A 90 11.96 -0.88 8.07
C GLY A 90 10.78 -1.57 7.40
N VAL A 91 10.03 -0.83 6.58
CA VAL A 91 8.89 -1.38 5.84
C VAL A 91 9.36 -2.40 4.79
N TYR A 92 10.43 -2.09 4.06
CA TYR A 92 11.05 -3.06 3.13
C TYR A 92 11.60 -4.28 3.87
N ALA A 93 12.28 -4.08 5.00
CA ALA A 93 12.82 -5.17 5.80
C ALA A 93 11.72 -6.09 6.35
N ALA A 94 10.55 -5.56 6.63
CA ALA A 94 9.38 -6.33 7.06
C ALA A 94 8.72 -7.14 5.93
N GLY A 95 9.08 -6.87 4.67
CA GLY A 95 8.65 -7.67 3.54
C GLY A 95 7.88 -6.94 2.46
N ALA A 96 7.61 -5.63 2.60
CA ALA A 96 6.98 -4.87 1.52
C ALA A 96 7.92 -4.79 0.31
N ASP A 97 7.36 -4.95 -0.87
CA ASP A 97 8.11 -4.82 -2.12
C ASP A 97 8.14 -3.37 -2.60
N ILE A 98 7.12 -2.61 -2.25
CA ILE A 98 6.91 -1.23 -2.69
C ILE A 98 6.44 -0.40 -1.49
N VAL A 99 6.93 0.83 -1.40
CA VAL A 99 6.45 1.81 -0.43
C VAL A 99 5.76 2.94 -1.18
N SER A 100 4.53 3.26 -0.79
CA SER A 100 3.77 4.37 -1.35
C SER A 100 3.78 5.55 -0.37
N VAL A 101 4.10 6.73 -0.85
CA VAL A 101 4.24 7.96 -0.07
C VAL A 101 3.34 9.06 -0.61
N VAL A 102 2.74 9.84 0.27
CA VAL A 102 1.92 10.99 -0.12
C VAL A 102 2.37 12.25 0.62
N THR A 103 2.04 12.36 1.91
CA THR A 103 2.19 13.62 2.64
C THR A 103 3.63 14.04 2.90
N ASP A 104 4.56 13.09 2.99
CA ASP A 104 5.99 13.40 3.16
C ASP A 104 6.55 14.18 1.95
N ILE A 105 5.89 14.04 0.79
CA ILE A 105 6.21 14.82 -0.41
C ILE A 105 5.28 16.02 -0.53
N THR A 106 3.98 15.81 -0.50
CA THR A 106 2.98 16.84 -0.84
C THR A 106 2.88 17.96 0.20
N LEU A 107 3.14 17.65 1.47
CA LEU A 107 3.14 18.63 2.57
C LEU A 107 4.54 19.11 2.96
N ASN A 108 5.56 18.71 2.22
CA ASN A 108 6.91 19.23 2.41
C ASN A 108 6.96 20.70 1.97
N GLU A 109 7.71 21.55 2.69
CA GLU A 109 7.92 22.95 2.29
C GLU A 109 8.53 23.05 0.88
N HIS A 110 9.32 22.06 0.50
CA HIS A 110 9.96 21.92 -0.82
C HIS A 110 9.66 20.54 -1.40
N PRO A 111 8.46 20.33 -1.99
CA PRO A 111 8.04 19.00 -2.46
C PRO A 111 9.03 18.33 -3.45
N GLU A 112 9.66 19.13 -4.30
CA GLU A 112 10.68 18.64 -5.24
C GLU A 112 11.91 18.09 -4.53
N ASN A 113 12.33 18.66 -3.40
CA ASN A 113 13.42 18.16 -2.58
C ASN A 113 13.00 16.86 -1.86
N GLY A 114 11.76 16.81 -1.39
CA GLY A 114 11.16 15.60 -0.81
C GLY A 114 11.16 14.47 -1.81
N LEU A 115 10.71 14.71 -3.02
CA LEU A 115 10.71 13.72 -4.10
C LEU A 115 12.14 13.24 -4.43
N THR A 116 13.09 14.16 -4.56
CA THR A 116 14.49 13.81 -4.82
C THR A 116 15.09 12.92 -3.72
N GLY A 117 14.79 13.24 -2.45
CA GLY A 117 15.18 12.43 -1.30
C GLY A 117 14.61 11.02 -1.36
N TRP A 118 13.34 10.88 -1.70
CA TRP A 118 12.69 9.59 -1.85
C TRP A 118 13.28 8.76 -3.00
N ILE A 119 13.56 9.37 -4.14
CA ILE A 119 14.21 8.68 -5.26
C ILE A 119 15.56 8.12 -4.84
N LYS A 120 16.37 8.91 -4.12
CA LYS A 120 17.66 8.46 -3.61
C LYS A 120 17.53 7.31 -2.60
N ALA A 121 16.57 7.40 -1.71
CA ALA A 121 16.37 6.41 -0.64
C ALA A 121 15.84 5.07 -1.14
N THR A 122 15.21 5.03 -2.31
CA THR A 122 14.55 3.85 -2.87
C THR A 122 15.23 3.26 -4.11
N ARG A 123 16.37 3.79 -4.47
CA ARG A 123 17.19 3.25 -5.57
C ARG A 123 17.97 2.02 -5.18
#